data_d2c6c71bf7d55e15f9e47f4144b58486
#
_entry.id   d2c6c71bf7d55e15f9e47f4144b58486
#
_cell.length_a   1.000
_cell.length_b   1.000
_cell.length_c   1.000
_cell.angle_alpha   90.00
_cell.angle_beta   90.00
_cell.angle_gamma   90.00
#
_symmetry.space_group_name_H-M   'P 1'
#
loop_
_entity.id
_entity.type
_entity.pdbx_description
1 polymer ?
#
loop_
_entity_poly.entity_id
_entity_poly.type
_entity_poly.pdbx_seq_one_letter_code
_entity_poly.pdbx_strand_id
1 'polypeptide(L)'
;MDDPTAMNPTIPGRIYIITGPSGVGKGSLCQLLLEAEPRLRLSVSATSRIMRAGETDGVSYHFKTRPEFEAMIAHDQAQPDPILHELLEWAEYNGNYYGTPRQAVEETLSNGGDMLLEIETQGALQVKRKFEAACLLFIAPPSFEELERRLRVRGTEAEPDIENRLRLSRHEMTLQDQFDYVLVNENLKTCLQAIQAIIHQKQGAGVGG
;
A
#
# COMPACT_ATOMS: atom_id res chain seq x y z
N MET A 1 -15.68 40.58 16.27
CA MET A 1 -16.44 39.32 16.43
C MET A 1 -15.95 38.41 15.32
N ASP A 2 -15.00 37.60 15.70
CA ASP A 2 -14.42 36.62 14.74
C ASP A 2 -15.45 35.51 14.53
N ASP A 3 -15.78 35.24 13.28
CA ASP A 3 -16.68 34.16 12.86
C ASP A 3 -16.01 32.81 13.14
N PRO A 4 -16.54 32.00 14.07
CA PRO A 4 -15.93 30.69 14.40
C PRO A 4 -16.17 29.62 13.32
N THR A 5 -16.75 29.98 12.16
CA THR A 5 -17.05 29.10 11.05
C THR A 5 -16.11 29.24 9.86
N ALA A 6 -15.04 30.05 9.97
CA ALA A 6 -13.98 30.01 8.96
C ALA A 6 -13.27 28.63 9.00
N MET A 7 -13.82 27.67 8.25
CA MET A 7 -13.13 26.41 7.98
C MET A 7 -11.80 26.76 7.29
N ASN A 8 -10.72 26.60 8.04
CA ASN A 8 -9.38 26.61 7.44
C ASN A 8 -9.43 25.68 6.23
N PRO A 9 -8.98 26.08 5.05
CA PRO A 9 -8.95 25.19 3.90
C PRO A 9 -8.15 23.95 4.30
N THR A 10 -8.86 22.84 4.49
CA THR A 10 -8.21 21.57 4.81
C THR A 10 -7.34 21.22 3.62
N ILE A 11 -6.04 21.16 3.83
CA ILE A 11 -5.11 20.65 2.80
C ILE A 11 -5.60 19.26 2.43
N PRO A 12 -5.96 19.01 1.16
CA PRO A 12 -6.47 17.69 0.77
C PRO A 12 -5.45 16.61 1.14
N GLY A 13 -5.96 15.49 1.65
CA GLY A 13 -5.14 14.34 2.00
C GLY A 13 -4.38 13.78 0.80
N ARG A 14 -3.30 13.07 1.04
CA ARG A 14 -2.43 12.47 0.03
C ARG A 14 -2.44 10.96 0.13
N ILE A 15 -2.17 10.29 -0.99
CA ILE A 15 -1.96 8.85 -1.03
C ILE A 15 -0.46 8.58 -1.11
N TYR A 16 0.05 7.79 -0.16
CA TYR A 16 1.38 7.21 -0.17
C TYR A 16 1.26 5.71 -0.35
N ILE A 17 2.01 5.15 -1.27
CA ILE A 17 1.97 3.72 -1.56
C ILE A 17 3.34 3.12 -1.30
N ILE A 18 3.40 2.15 -0.39
CA ILE A 18 4.58 1.34 -0.14
C ILE A 18 4.39 -0.02 -0.81
N THR A 19 5.31 -0.34 -1.69
CA THR A 19 5.36 -1.64 -2.38
C THR A 19 6.78 -2.17 -2.42
N GLY A 20 6.96 -3.35 -2.98
CA GLY A 20 8.25 -4.03 -3.12
C GLY A 20 8.18 -5.50 -2.76
N PRO A 21 9.27 -6.25 -2.93
CA PRO A 21 9.30 -7.69 -2.77
C PRO A 21 8.81 -8.19 -1.42
N SER A 22 8.23 -9.36 -1.43
CA SER A 22 7.87 -10.04 -0.19
C SER A 22 9.11 -10.31 0.67
N GLY A 23 9.05 -10.01 1.98
CA GLY A 23 10.19 -10.17 2.88
C GLY A 23 11.10 -8.94 3.01
N VAL A 24 10.87 -7.87 2.24
CA VAL A 24 11.71 -6.66 2.28
C VAL A 24 11.50 -5.79 3.52
N GLY A 25 10.44 -6.03 4.31
CA GLY A 25 10.17 -5.31 5.57
C GLY A 25 9.10 -4.21 5.48
N LYS A 26 8.23 -4.21 4.47
CA LYS A 26 7.14 -3.24 4.29
C LYS A 26 6.28 -3.07 5.54
N GLY A 27 5.72 -4.16 6.08
CA GLY A 27 4.83 -4.11 7.24
C GLY A 27 5.47 -3.45 8.47
N SER A 28 6.77 -3.73 8.74
CA SER A 28 7.49 -3.05 9.82
C SER A 28 7.67 -1.57 9.57
N LEU A 29 7.94 -1.16 8.32
CA LEU A 29 8.02 0.25 7.94
C LEU A 29 6.67 0.94 8.07
N CYS A 30 5.58 0.31 7.59
CA CYS A 30 4.23 0.84 7.71
C CYS A 30 3.83 1.06 9.18
N GLN A 31 4.09 0.08 10.05
CA GLN A 31 3.81 0.21 11.47
C GLN A 31 4.53 1.40 12.10
N LEU A 32 5.84 1.52 11.88
CA LEU A 32 6.64 2.63 12.43
C LEU A 32 6.23 4.00 11.86
N LEU A 33 5.82 4.04 10.59
CA LEU A 33 5.29 5.26 9.98
C LEU A 33 3.99 5.70 10.63
N LEU A 34 3.06 4.78 10.89
CA LEU A 34 1.78 5.09 11.56
C LEU A 34 1.97 5.61 12.98
N GLU A 35 2.99 5.11 13.68
CA GLU A 35 3.36 5.61 15.02
C GLU A 35 3.96 7.03 14.97
N ALA A 36 4.71 7.33 13.91
CA ALA A 36 5.45 8.59 13.78
C ALA A 36 4.67 9.72 13.09
N GLU A 37 3.68 9.38 12.24
CA GLU A 37 2.95 10.35 11.39
C GLU A 37 1.46 10.37 11.74
N PRO A 38 1.01 11.26 12.64
CA PRO A 38 -0.37 11.25 13.17
C PRO A 38 -1.47 11.45 12.13
N ARG A 39 -1.15 12.07 10.98
CA ARG A 39 -2.09 12.27 9.86
C ARG A 39 -2.26 11.02 9.00
N LEU A 40 -1.32 10.08 9.07
CA LEU A 40 -1.29 8.90 8.22
C LEU A 40 -2.26 7.84 8.73
N ARG A 41 -3.02 7.25 7.84
CA ARG A 41 -3.93 6.12 8.11
C ARG A 41 -3.59 4.97 7.16
N LEU A 42 -3.53 3.76 7.69
CA LEU A 42 -3.33 2.57 6.86
C LEU A 42 -4.67 2.14 6.26
N SER A 43 -4.68 1.90 4.95
CA SER A 43 -5.83 1.25 4.31
C SER A 43 -5.87 -0.24 4.68
N VAL A 44 -7.03 -0.71 5.10
CA VAL A 44 -7.29 -2.13 5.31
C VAL A 44 -7.72 -2.72 3.97
N SER A 45 -6.86 -3.53 3.35
CA SER A 45 -7.15 -4.18 2.07
C SER A 45 -8.19 -5.30 2.22
N ALA A 46 -8.94 -5.56 1.15
CA ALA A 46 -9.74 -6.77 1.02
C ALA A 46 -8.90 -7.92 0.46
N THR A 47 -9.20 -9.16 0.85
CA THR A 47 -8.53 -10.34 0.29
C THR A 47 -9.46 -11.55 0.24
N SER A 48 -9.27 -12.40 -0.78
CA SER A 48 -9.92 -13.72 -0.86
C SER A 48 -9.13 -14.84 -0.17
N ARG A 49 -7.97 -14.52 0.41
CA ARG A 49 -7.16 -15.46 1.17
C ARG A 49 -7.87 -15.83 2.49
N ILE A 50 -7.77 -17.09 2.86
CA ILE A 50 -8.24 -17.55 4.18
C ILE A 50 -7.46 -16.82 5.29
N MET A 51 -8.20 -16.38 6.31
CA MET A 51 -7.65 -15.73 7.51
C MET A 51 -6.69 -16.67 8.24
N ARG A 52 -5.54 -16.14 8.63
CA ARG A 52 -4.51 -16.85 9.41
C ARG A 52 -4.76 -16.69 10.90
N ALA A 53 -4.16 -17.57 11.72
CA ALA A 53 -4.19 -17.43 13.17
C ALA A 53 -3.57 -16.08 13.60
N GLY A 54 -4.26 -15.33 14.45
CA GLY A 54 -3.85 -14.02 14.94
C GLY A 54 -4.29 -12.84 14.06
N GLU A 55 -4.86 -13.07 12.88
CA GLU A 55 -5.46 -12.01 12.05
C GLU A 55 -6.93 -11.76 12.53
N THR A 56 -7.40 -10.54 12.27
CA THR A 56 -8.78 -10.10 12.62
C THR A 56 -9.41 -9.44 11.40
N ASP A 57 -10.65 -9.83 11.07
CA ASP A 57 -11.42 -9.22 9.99
C ASP A 57 -11.70 -7.74 10.27
N GLY A 58 -11.57 -6.91 9.23
CA GLY A 58 -11.71 -5.46 9.32
C GLY A 58 -10.51 -4.75 9.97
N VAL A 59 -9.50 -5.49 10.44
CA VAL A 59 -8.27 -4.95 11.03
C VAL A 59 -7.04 -5.35 10.21
N SER A 60 -6.83 -6.66 10.04
CA SER A 60 -5.72 -7.18 9.24
C SER A 60 -6.03 -7.10 7.74
N TYR A 61 -7.23 -7.51 7.38
CA TYR A 61 -7.86 -7.47 6.06
C TYR A 61 -9.37 -7.46 6.22
N HIS A 62 -10.09 -7.04 5.17
CA HIS A 62 -11.48 -7.41 4.94
C HIS A 62 -11.50 -8.76 4.23
N PHE A 63 -11.72 -9.84 4.98
CA PHE A 63 -11.73 -11.19 4.43
C PHE A 63 -13.01 -11.45 3.65
N LYS A 64 -12.86 -11.85 2.38
CA LYS A 64 -13.95 -12.19 1.47
C LYS A 64 -13.78 -13.61 0.98
N THR A 65 -14.84 -14.27 0.65
CA THR A 65 -14.75 -15.49 -0.15
C THR A 65 -14.31 -15.15 -1.58
N ARG A 66 -13.74 -16.11 -2.31
CA ARG A 66 -13.36 -15.90 -3.69
C ARG A 66 -14.55 -15.43 -4.56
N PRO A 67 -15.76 -16.04 -4.50
CA PRO A 67 -16.93 -15.56 -5.24
C PRO A 67 -17.35 -14.12 -4.88
N GLU A 68 -17.28 -13.73 -3.61
CA GLU A 68 -17.58 -12.35 -3.19
C GLU A 68 -16.59 -11.36 -3.81
N PHE A 69 -15.29 -11.69 -3.81
CA PHE A 69 -14.29 -10.81 -4.42
C PHE A 69 -14.44 -10.73 -5.95
N GLU A 70 -14.75 -11.86 -6.60
CA GLU A 70 -15.03 -11.90 -8.04
C GLU A 70 -16.29 -11.09 -8.41
N ALA A 71 -17.30 -11.06 -7.51
CA ALA A 71 -18.47 -10.22 -7.70
C ALA A 71 -18.13 -8.72 -7.62
N MET A 72 -17.24 -8.29 -6.71
CA MET A 72 -16.74 -6.91 -6.65
C MET A 72 -16.00 -6.54 -7.95
N ILE A 73 -15.13 -7.42 -8.45
CA ILE A 73 -14.43 -7.21 -9.71
C ILE A 73 -15.42 -7.07 -10.88
N ALA A 74 -16.41 -7.97 -10.97
CA ALA A 74 -17.42 -7.96 -12.02
C ALA A 74 -18.29 -6.70 -11.97
N HIS A 75 -18.64 -6.24 -10.75
CA HIS A 75 -19.34 -4.98 -10.54
C HIS A 75 -18.52 -3.82 -11.12
N ASP A 76 -17.25 -3.70 -10.75
CA ASP A 76 -16.37 -2.62 -11.18
C ASP A 76 -16.14 -2.63 -12.70
N GLN A 77 -16.01 -3.82 -13.30
CA GLN A 77 -15.86 -3.97 -14.76
C GLN A 77 -17.12 -3.57 -15.52
N ALA A 78 -18.31 -3.71 -14.91
CA ALA A 78 -19.57 -3.32 -15.50
C ALA A 78 -19.85 -1.80 -15.38
N GLN A 79 -19.13 -1.07 -14.50
CA GLN A 79 -19.29 0.36 -14.31
C GLN A 79 -18.36 1.13 -15.26
N PRO A 80 -18.91 1.95 -16.19
CA PRO A 80 -18.10 2.75 -17.08
C PRO A 80 -17.40 3.92 -16.37
N ASP A 81 -17.96 4.38 -15.24
CA ASP A 81 -17.39 5.44 -14.40
C ASP A 81 -16.56 4.85 -13.27
N PRO A 82 -15.23 5.05 -13.28
CA PRO A 82 -14.36 4.54 -12.23
C PRO A 82 -14.68 5.05 -10.82
N ILE A 83 -15.41 6.16 -10.69
CA ILE A 83 -15.82 6.71 -9.38
C ILE A 83 -16.82 5.79 -8.67
N LEU A 84 -17.53 4.95 -9.42
CA LEU A 84 -18.50 4.00 -8.90
C LEU A 84 -17.91 2.63 -8.55
N HIS A 85 -16.59 2.46 -8.75
CA HIS A 85 -15.91 1.22 -8.42
C HIS A 85 -15.82 1.03 -6.90
N GLU A 86 -16.04 -0.19 -6.44
CA GLU A 86 -15.84 -0.57 -5.04
C GLU A 86 -14.35 -0.63 -4.65
N LEU A 87 -13.48 -0.95 -5.65
CA LEU A 87 -12.05 -1.10 -5.47
C LEU A 87 -11.27 0.01 -6.20
N LEU A 88 -10.30 0.61 -5.53
CA LEU A 88 -9.32 1.49 -6.16
C LEU A 88 -8.43 0.72 -7.14
N GLU A 89 -8.01 -0.44 -6.71
CA GLU A 89 -7.18 -1.38 -7.45
C GLU A 89 -7.45 -2.79 -6.94
N TRP A 90 -7.06 -3.78 -7.74
CA TRP A 90 -6.97 -5.16 -7.30
C TRP A 90 -5.90 -5.91 -8.10
N ALA A 91 -5.35 -6.97 -7.50
CA ALA A 91 -4.40 -7.87 -8.13
C ALA A 91 -4.60 -9.30 -7.63
N GLU A 92 -4.21 -10.28 -8.46
CA GLU A 92 -4.06 -11.66 -8.02
C GLU A 92 -2.59 -11.91 -7.65
N TYR A 93 -2.37 -12.40 -6.43
CA TYR A 93 -1.05 -12.76 -5.93
C TYR A 93 -1.11 -14.12 -5.24
N ASN A 94 -0.27 -15.04 -5.67
CA ASN A 94 -0.20 -16.41 -5.14
C ASN A 94 -1.57 -17.10 -5.03
N GLY A 95 -2.38 -17.00 -6.10
CA GLY A 95 -3.70 -17.63 -6.19
C GLY A 95 -4.83 -16.99 -5.37
N ASN A 96 -4.60 -15.82 -4.77
CA ASN A 96 -5.59 -15.07 -4.02
C ASN A 96 -5.73 -13.65 -4.56
N TYR A 97 -6.93 -13.10 -4.46
CA TYR A 97 -7.19 -11.70 -4.77
C TYR A 97 -6.86 -10.80 -3.58
N TYR A 98 -6.34 -9.63 -3.88
CA TYR A 98 -6.13 -8.52 -2.97
C TYR A 98 -6.60 -7.24 -3.63
N GLY A 99 -7.16 -6.31 -2.88
CA GLY A 99 -7.59 -5.03 -3.44
C GLY A 99 -7.87 -4.01 -2.34
N THR A 100 -7.84 -2.75 -2.73
CA THR A 100 -8.04 -1.62 -1.82
C THR A 100 -9.48 -1.11 -1.92
N PRO A 101 -10.30 -1.21 -0.86
CA PRO A 101 -11.63 -0.60 -0.84
C PRO A 101 -11.54 0.92 -1.04
N ARG A 102 -12.31 1.44 -2.02
CA ARG A 102 -12.27 2.85 -2.41
C ARG A 102 -12.80 3.78 -1.31
N GLN A 103 -13.95 3.44 -0.73
CA GLN A 103 -14.69 4.31 0.17
C GLN A 103 -13.82 4.81 1.34
N ALA A 104 -13.12 3.90 2.04
CA ALA A 104 -12.29 4.25 3.20
C ALA A 104 -11.13 5.21 2.84
N VAL A 105 -10.58 5.07 1.63
CA VAL A 105 -9.53 5.95 1.13
C VAL A 105 -10.09 7.34 0.87
N GLU A 106 -11.21 7.44 0.15
CA GLU A 106 -11.84 8.73 -0.19
C GLU A 106 -12.33 9.48 1.05
N GLU A 107 -12.91 8.79 2.02
CA GLU A 107 -13.31 9.37 3.30
C GLU A 107 -12.11 9.97 4.07
N THR A 108 -10.99 9.24 4.12
CA THR A 108 -9.77 9.72 4.78
C THR A 108 -9.22 10.97 4.11
N LEU A 109 -9.11 10.97 2.78
CA LEU A 109 -8.60 12.10 2.01
C LEU A 109 -9.50 13.33 2.13
N SER A 110 -10.82 13.14 2.09
CA SER A 110 -11.81 14.22 2.21
C SER A 110 -11.76 14.88 3.59
N ASN A 111 -11.41 14.14 4.63
CA ASN A 111 -11.22 14.65 5.98
C ASN A 111 -9.82 15.25 6.21
N GLY A 112 -9.00 15.41 5.17
CA GLY A 112 -7.65 15.98 5.24
C GLY A 112 -6.60 15.03 5.84
N GLY A 113 -6.94 13.76 6.05
CA GLY A 113 -6.00 12.72 6.45
C GLY A 113 -5.19 12.20 5.26
N ASP A 114 -3.98 11.72 5.50
CA ASP A 114 -3.15 11.06 4.50
C ASP A 114 -3.37 9.54 4.54
N MET A 115 -3.41 8.90 3.37
CA MET A 115 -3.64 7.45 3.26
C MET A 115 -2.34 6.72 2.88
N LEU A 116 -1.99 5.69 3.64
CA LEU A 116 -0.91 4.76 3.35
C LEU A 116 -1.50 3.46 2.80
N LEU A 117 -1.05 3.05 1.62
CA LEU A 117 -1.39 1.76 1.02
C LEU A 117 -0.16 0.86 1.07
N GLU A 118 -0.29 -0.33 1.65
CA GLU A 118 0.70 -1.42 1.53
C GLU A 118 0.13 -2.45 0.55
N ILE A 119 0.51 -2.34 -0.73
CA ILE A 119 -0.06 -3.12 -1.82
C ILE A 119 1.02 -3.67 -2.76
N GLU A 120 0.62 -4.60 -3.63
CA GLU A 120 1.49 -5.19 -4.65
C GLU A 120 1.83 -4.19 -5.76
N THR A 121 2.96 -4.39 -6.44
CA THR A 121 3.47 -3.51 -7.51
C THR A 121 2.45 -3.20 -8.60
N GLN A 122 1.70 -4.20 -9.04
CA GLN A 122 0.68 -4.01 -10.07
C GLN A 122 -0.48 -3.13 -9.59
N GLY A 123 -0.91 -3.32 -8.33
CA GLY A 123 -1.93 -2.48 -7.70
C GLY A 123 -1.46 -1.03 -7.56
N ALA A 124 -0.21 -0.82 -7.13
CA ALA A 124 0.39 0.50 -7.02
C ALA A 124 0.34 1.28 -8.34
N LEU A 125 0.68 0.63 -9.44
CA LEU A 125 0.62 1.23 -10.78
C LEU A 125 -0.82 1.48 -11.25
N GLN A 126 -1.80 0.68 -10.82
CA GLN A 126 -3.21 0.95 -11.10
C GLN A 126 -3.69 2.21 -10.35
N VAL A 127 -3.33 2.36 -9.06
CA VAL A 127 -3.66 3.56 -8.29
C VAL A 127 -3.01 4.79 -8.91
N LYS A 128 -1.73 4.72 -9.31
CA LYS A 128 -1.03 5.87 -9.95
C LYS A 128 -1.75 6.36 -11.20
N ARG A 129 -2.28 5.47 -12.03
CA ARG A 129 -3.05 5.86 -13.22
C ARG A 129 -4.36 6.58 -12.90
N LYS A 130 -4.98 6.27 -11.75
CA LYS A 130 -6.23 6.89 -11.30
C LYS A 130 -6.00 8.14 -10.45
N PHE A 131 -4.89 8.18 -9.72
CA PHE A 131 -4.49 9.26 -8.82
C PHE A 131 -3.05 9.66 -9.12
N GLU A 132 -2.86 10.53 -10.11
CA GLU A 132 -1.54 10.97 -10.57
C GLU A 132 -0.69 11.58 -9.43
N ALA A 133 -1.35 12.26 -8.48
CA ALA A 133 -0.71 12.82 -7.29
C ALA A 133 -0.27 11.77 -6.24
N ALA A 134 -0.64 10.49 -6.38
CA ALA A 134 -0.18 9.44 -5.46
C ALA A 134 1.34 9.30 -5.50
N CYS A 135 1.96 9.22 -4.33
CA CYS A 135 3.40 9.06 -4.16
C CYS A 135 3.75 7.58 -4.03
N LEU A 136 4.48 7.05 -5.00
CA LEU A 136 4.86 5.64 -5.08
C LEU A 136 6.26 5.41 -4.54
N LEU A 137 6.36 4.59 -3.48
CA LEU A 137 7.60 4.25 -2.79
C LEU A 137 7.89 2.75 -2.99
N PHE A 138 8.92 2.42 -3.75
CA PHE A 138 9.37 1.05 -3.91
C PHE A 138 10.46 0.74 -2.87
N ILE A 139 10.20 -0.26 -2.02
CA ILE A 139 11.19 -0.71 -1.03
C ILE A 139 11.97 -1.87 -1.62
N ALA A 140 13.26 -1.65 -1.84
CA ALA A 140 14.18 -2.64 -2.37
C ALA A 140 14.99 -3.31 -1.24
N PRO A 141 15.36 -4.59 -1.38
CA PRO A 141 16.36 -5.21 -0.50
C PRO A 141 17.77 -4.69 -0.87
N PRO A 142 18.76 -4.80 0.03
CA PRO A 142 20.15 -4.47 -0.29
C PRO A 142 20.72 -5.33 -1.41
N SER A 143 20.32 -6.60 -1.45
CA SER A 143 20.61 -7.53 -2.54
C SER A 143 19.53 -8.61 -2.61
N PHE A 144 19.52 -9.36 -3.72
CA PHE A 144 18.59 -10.46 -3.88
C PHE A 144 18.91 -11.63 -2.93
N GLU A 145 20.19 -11.87 -2.64
CA GLU A 145 20.67 -12.89 -1.68
C GLU A 145 20.19 -12.56 -0.26
N GLU A 146 20.22 -11.28 0.13
CA GLU A 146 19.71 -10.86 1.43
C GLU A 146 18.18 -11.02 1.52
N LEU A 147 17.45 -10.77 0.45
CA LEU A 147 16.02 -11.04 0.38
C LEU A 147 15.72 -12.53 0.58
N GLU A 148 16.43 -13.40 -0.16
CA GLU A 148 16.32 -14.85 -0.03
C GLU A 148 16.61 -15.30 1.40
N ARG A 149 17.71 -14.80 1.99
CA ARG A 149 18.05 -15.09 3.40
C ARG A 149 16.91 -14.69 4.34
N ARG A 150 16.33 -13.51 4.18
CA ARG A 150 15.20 -13.01 5.01
C ARG A 150 13.96 -13.91 4.89
N LEU A 151 13.64 -14.37 3.68
CA LEU A 151 12.50 -15.27 3.46
C LEU A 151 12.73 -16.64 4.12
N ARG A 152 13.93 -17.21 4.00
CA ARG A 152 14.28 -18.51 4.58
C ARG A 152 14.34 -18.50 6.11
N VAL A 153 14.87 -17.43 6.72
CA VAL A 153 14.99 -17.29 8.18
C VAL A 153 13.62 -17.23 8.88
N ARG A 154 12.57 -16.76 8.22
CA ARG A 154 11.21 -16.77 8.79
C ARG A 154 10.70 -18.18 9.10
N GLY A 155 11.16 -19.20 8.38
CA GLY A 155 10.92 -20.60 8.70
C GLY A 155 9.45 -21.06 8.70
N THR A 156 8.53 -20.25 8.20
CA THR A 156 7.08 -20.50 8.27
C THR A 156 6.52 -21.11 6.99
N GLU A 157 7.35 -21.30 5.96
CA GLU A 157 6.90 -21.68 4.62
C GLU A 157 7.70 -22.87 4.08
N ALA A 158 7.05 -23.68 3.23
CA ALA A 158 7.70 -24.77 2.52
C ALA A 158 8.61 -24.24 1.39
N GLU A 159 9.64 -25.01 1.03
CA GLU A 159 10.61 -24.61 0.00
C GLU A 159 9.96 -24.21 -1.35
N PRO A 160 8.94 -24.92 -1.89
CA PRO A 160 8.28 -24.50 -3.13
C PRO A 160 7.61 -23.12 -3.03
N ASP A 161 7.09 -22.74 -1.86
CA ASP A 161 6.47 -21.43 -1.64
C ASP A 161 7.54 -20.33 -1.62
N ILE A 162 8.70 -20.60 -1.01
CA ILE A 162 9.84 -19.69 -1.00
C ILE A 162 10.35 -19.46 -2.43
N GLU A 163 10.53 -20.51 -3.22
CA GLU A 163 10.96 -20.41 -4.61
C GLU A 163 9.97 -19.59 -5.47
N ASN A 164 8.67 -19.82 -5.30
CA ASN A 164 7.65 -19.05 -5.99
C ASN A 164 7.71 -17.56 -5.61
N ARG A 165 7.87 -17.24 -4.33
CA ARG A 165 8.02 -15.86 -3.85
C ARG A 165 9.28 -15.19 -4.39
N LEU A 166 10.40 -15.91 -4.45
CA LEU A 166 11.64 -15.42 -5.03
C LEU A 166 11.48 -15.12 -6.53
N ARG A 167 10.77 -16.00 -7.25
CA ARG A 167 10.47 -15.77 -8.66
C ARG A 167 9.61 -14.51 -8.87
N LEU A 168 8.56 -14.32 -8.06
CA LEU A 168 7.73 -13.12 -8.09
C LEU A 168 8.54 -11.87 -7.74
N SER A 169 9.38 -11.95 -6.71
CA SER A 169 10.26 -10.85 -6.28
C SER A 169 11.23 -10.40 -7.36
N ARG A 170 11.80 -11.33 -8.16
CA ARG A 170 12.64 -10.97 -9.32
C ARG A 170 11.86 -10.14 -10.33
N HIS A 171 10.62 -10.51 -10.60
CA HIS A 171 9.78 -9.74 -11.50
C HIS A 171 9.44 -8.35 -10.93
N GLU A 172 9.06 -8.27 -9.67
CA GLU A 172 8.76 -6.99 -9.00
C GLU A 172 9.96 -6.03 -9.04
N MET A 173 11.18 -6.54 -8.83
CA MET A 173 12.42 -5.75 -8.91
C MET A 173 12.64 -5.14 -10.31
N THR A 174 12.15 -5.78 -11.38
CA THR A 174 12.28 -5.20 -12.73
C THR A 174 11.36 -4.00 -12.97
N LEU A 175 10.37 -3.78 -12.10
CA LEU A 175 9.40 -2.70 -12.23
C LEU A 175 9.78 -1.45 -11.41
N GLN A 176 10.85 -1.49 -10.63
CA GLN A 176 11.21 -0.43 -9.68
C GLN A 176 11.36 0.96 -10.32
N ASP A 177 11.80 1.03 -11.58
CA ASP A 177 12.01 2.29 -12.31
C ASP A 177 10.69 3.02 -12.66
N GLN A 178 9.53 2.38 -12.42
CA GLN A 178 8.21 2.96 -12.61
C GLN A 178 7.68 3.69 -11.36
N PHE A 179 8.48 3.73 -10.29
CA PHE A 179 8.10 4.32 -9.00
C PHE A 179 8.76 5.68 -8.80
N ASP A 180 8.08 6.57 -8.07
CA ASP A 180 8.59 7.93 -7.81
C ASP A 180 9.88 7.89 -6.98
N TYR A 181 10.00 6.91 -6.07
CA TYR A 181 11.19 6.72 -5.21
C TYR A 181 11.49 5.23 -5.04
N VAL A 182 12.77 4.90 -5.11
CA VAL A 182 13.30 3.57 -4.78
C VAL A 182 14.17 3.69 -3.53
N LEU A 183 13.79 2.99 -2.46
CA LEU A 183 14.45 3.06 -1.15
C LEU A 183 14.98 1.69 -0.76
N VAL A 184 16.28 1.59 -0.53
CA VAL A 184 16.91 0.34 -0.11
C VAL A 184 16.74 0.15 1.40
N ASN A 185 16.05 -0.93 1.81
CA ASN A 185 15.91 -1.29 3.23
C ASN A 185 17.08 -2.20 3.68
N GLU A 186 18.26 -1.61 3.77
CA GLU A 186 19.40 -2.22 4.45
C GLU A 186 19.25 -2.12 5.97
N ASN A 187 18.88 -0.93 6.44
CA ASN A 187 18.59 -0.63 7.83
C ASN A 187 17.21 0.01 7.96
N LEU A 188 16.36 -0.58 8.80
CA LEU A 188 14.96 -0.18 8.97
C LEU A 188 14.82 1.29 9.39
N LYS A 189 15.66 1.75 10.32
CA LYS A 189 15.63 3.14 10.84
C LYS A 189 15.99 4.15 9.76
N THR A 190 17.03 3.89 9.00
CA THR A 190 17.48 4.77 7.91
C THR A 190 16.43 4.82 6.79
N CYS A 191 15.86 3.68 6.44
CA CYS A 191 14.79 3.61 5.44
C CYS A 191 13.53 4.37 5.90
N LEU A 192 13.13 4.22 7.17
CA LEU A 192 12.04 4.97 7.78
C LEU A 192 12.26 6.48 7.68
N GLN A 193 13.44 6.97 8.06
CA GLN A 193 13.79 8.39 8.00
C GLN A 193 13.72 8.94 6.56
N ALA A 194 14.16 8.17 5.58
CA ALA A 194 14.05 8.56 4.18
C ALA A 194 12.59 8.68 3.73
N ILE A 195 11.73 7.74 4.13
CA ILE A 195 10.28 7.81 3.82
C ILE A 195 9.64 9.04 4.49
N GLN A 196 9.94 9.29 5.76
CA GLN A 196 9.43 10.46 6.49
C GLN A 196 9.84 11.78 5.81
N ALA A 197 11.10 11.90 5.37
CA ALA A 197 11.57 13.08 4.66
C ALA A 197 10.76 13.32 3.36
N ILE A 198 10.42 12.25 2.62
CA ILE A 198 9.58 12.34 1.42
C ILE A 198 8.16 12.80 1.79
N ILE A 199 7.55 12.20 2.82
CA ILE A 199 6.22 12.57 3.29
C ILE A 199 6.17 14.06 3.66
N HIS A 200 7.12 14.54 4.47
CA HIS A 200 7.19 15.93 4.90
C HIS A 200 7.43 16.90 3.73
N GLN A 201 8.30 16.52 2.79
CA GLN A 201 8.51 17.31 1.56
C GLN A 201 7.22 17.44 0.75
N LYS A 202 6.47 16.36 0.58
CA LYS A 202 5.19 16.37 -0.16
C LYS A 202 4.12 17.18 0.57
N GLN A 203 4.05 17.09 1.90
CA GLN A 203 3.12 17.89 2.71
C GLN A 203 3.46 19.39 2.62
N GLY A 204 4.73 19.77 2.69
CA GLY A 204 5.18 21.16 2.60
C GLY A 204 4.96 21.81 1.24
N ALA A 205 5.05 21.04 0.16
CA ALA A 205 4.81 21.54 -1.21
C ALA A 205 3.35 21.93 -1.48
N GLY A 206 2.40 21.59 -0.59
CA GLY A 206 0.99 21.97 -0.71
C GLY A 206 0.61 23.32 -0.07
N VAL A 207 1.55 24.00 0.59
CA VAL A 207 1.29 25.26 1.35
C VAL A 207 1.73 26.50 0.58
N GLY A 208 2.27 26.36 -0.63
CA GLY A 208 2.90 27.43 -1.41
C GLY A 208 2.30 27.65 -2.81
N GLY A 209 1.02 27.41 -3.01
CA GLY A 209 0.33 27.64 -4.28
C GLY A 209 -0.87 28.55 -4.13
#